data_1519fd4cb51f83a21828c03df70f7d1b
#
_entry.id   1519fd4cb51f83a21828c03df70f7d1b
#
_cell.length_a   1.000
_cell.length_b   1.000
_cell.length_c   1.000
_cell.angle_alpha   90.00
_cell.angle_beta   90.00
_cell.angle_gamma   90.00
#
_symmetry.space_group_name_H-M   'P 1'
#
loop_
_entity.id
_entity.type
_entity.pdbx_description
1 polymer ?
#
loop_
_entity_poly.entity_id
_entity_poly.type
_entity_poly.pdbx_seq_one_letter_code
_entity_poly.pdbx_strand_id
1 'polypeptide(L)'
;MSIGDRISFELSSYEMTACWDTPFGLTYLYTFKDFFDNTFIWKTSKLIDYDIKKVSGRIKGKQVYESFNGPINELVLTYCRVN
;
A
#
# COMPACT_ATOMS: atom_id res chain seq x y z
N MET A 1 -1.96 14.29 5.51
CA MET A 1 -1.58 13.00 6.12
C MET A 1 -0.13 13.07 6.57
N SER A 2 0.11 12.73 7.82
CA SER A 2 1.44 12.82 8.43
C SER A 2 1.92 11.45 8.89
N ILE A 3 3.23 11.27 8.98
CA ILE A 3 3.84 10.04 9.50
C ILE A 3 3.31 9.79 10.90
N GLY A 4 2.84 8.57 11.16
CA GLY A 4 2.23 8.17 12.42
C GLY A 4 0.72 8.28 12.46
N ASP A 5 0.10 8.96 11.50
CA ASP A 5 -1.34 9.06 11.43
C ASP A 5 -1.96 7.72 11.04
N ARG A 6 -3.08 7.40 11.69
CA ARG A 6 -3.91 6.29 11.27
C ARG A 6 -4.95 6.80 10.29
N ILE A 7 -5.01 6.16 9.12
CA ILE A 7 -5.91 6.57 8.05
C ILE A 7 -6.79 5.40 7.63
N SER A 8 -7.89 5.74 6.98
CA SER A 8 -8.79 4.77 6.39
C SER A 8 -9.32 5.36 5.08
N PHE A 9 -9.37 4.54 4.03
CA PHE A 9 -9.81 5.03 2.72
C PHE A 9 -10.53 3.93 1.95
N GLU A 10 -11.41 4.37 1.06
CA GLU A 10 -12.05 3.47 0.11
C GLU A 10 -11.10 3.20 -1.05
N LEU A 11 -11.01 1.93 -1.44
CA LEU A 11 -10.08 1.47 -2.44
C LEU A 11 -10.68 1.62 -3.84
N SER A 12 -9.98 2.35 -4.70
CA SER A 12 -10.32 2.43 -6.13
C SER A 12 -9.75 1.22 -6.88
N SER A 13 -8.48 0.92 -6.65
CA SER A 13 -7.80 -0.23 -7.26
C SER A 13 -6.61 -0.65 -6.42
N TYR A 14 -6.16 -1.88 -6.63
CA TYR A 14 -4.91 -2.34 -6.04
C TYR A 14 -4.26 -3.39 -6.92
N GLU A 15 -2.95 -3.54 -6.76
CA GLU A 15 -2.21 -4.60 -7.44
C GLU A 15 -1.02 -5.03 -6.59
N MET A 16 -0.60 -6.26 -6.78
CA MET A 16 0.66 -6.77 -6.22
C MET A 16 1.77 -6.40 -7.20
N THR A 17 2.60 -5.43 -6.82
CA THR A 17 3.65 -4.91 -7.71
C THR A 17 4.96 -5.65 -7.59
N ALA A 18 5.17 -6.38 -6.50
CA ALA A 18 6.36 -7.20 -6.29
C ALA A 18 6.10 -8.31 -5.29
N CYS A 19 6.90 -9.35 -5.39
CA CYS A 19 6.87 -10.48 -4.46
C CYS A 19 8.28 -11.07 -4.43
N TRP A 20 8.77 -11.37 -3.23
CA TRP A 20 10.10 -11.97 -3.08
C TRP A 20 10.17 -12.88 -1.86
N ASP A 21 11.15 -13.80 -1.89
CA ASP A 21 11.43 -14.69 -0.77
C ASP A 21 12.28 -13.99 0.28
N THR A 22 11.96 -14.27 1.54
CA THR A 22 12.78 -13.88 2.69
C THR A 22 13.04 -15.12 3.55
N PRO A 23 14.00 -15.06 4.51
CA PRO A 23 14.18 -16.16 5.47
C PRO A 23 12.92 -16.49 6.29
N PHE A 24 11.95 -15.57 6.31
CA PHE A 24 10.71 -15.73 7.08
C PHE A 24 9.50 -16.07 6.20
N GLY A 25 9.72 -16.33 4.90
CA GLY A 25 8.68 -16.64 3.95
C GLY A 25 8.55 -15.59 2.84
N LEU A 26 7.44 -15.62 2.11
CA LEU A 26 7.19 -14.69 1.02
C LEU A 26 6.73 -13.33 1.57
N THR A 27 7.24 -12.28 0.93
CA THR A 27 6.79 -10.91 1.16
C THR A 27 6.15 -10.38 -0.11
N TYR A 28 5.01 -9.74 0.03
CA TYR A 28 4.26 -9.14 -1.06
C TYR A 28 4.25 -7.63 -0.92
N LEU A 29 4.42 -6.93 -2.03
CA LEU A 29 4.29 -5.48 -2.08
C LEU A 29 3.01 -5.12 -2.82
N TYR A 30 2.08 -4.50 -2.11
CA TYR A 30 0.81 -4.05 -2.69
C TYR A 30 0.83 -2.55 -2.87
N THR A 31 0.31 -2.11 -4.01
CA THR A 31 0.05 -0.70 -4.29
C THR A 31 -1.46 -0.48 -4.29
N PHE A 32 -1.92 0.38 -3.41
CA PHE A 32 -3.33 0.75 -3.30
C PHE A 32 -3.55 2.16 -3.85
N LYS A 33 -4.67 2.36 -4.52
CA LYS A 33 -5.09 3.68 -4.98
C LYS A 33 -6.48 3.98 -4.46
N ASP A 34 -6.69 5.18 -3.92
CA ASP A 34 -8.00 5.66 -3.52
C ASP A 34 -8.66 6.44 -4.67
N PHE A 35 -9.83 7.04 -4.39
CA PHE A 35 -10.55 7.82 -5.38
C PHE A 35 -10.07 9.27 -5.49
N PHE A 36 -9.04 9.66 -4.76
CA PHE A 36 -8.50 11.02 -4.72
C PHE A 36 -7.06 11.11 -5.25
N ASP A 37 -6.65 10.15 -6.06
CA ASP A 37 -5.30 10.05 -6.66
C ASP A 37 -4.17 9.88 -5.66
N ASN A 38 -4.45 9.41 -4.45
CA ASN A 38 -3.40 9.04 -3.52
C ASN A 38 -2.92 7.63 -3.81
N THR A 39 -1.62 7.42 -3.67
CA THR A 39 -0.97 6.13 -3.83
C THR A 39 -0.39 5.69 -2.50
N PHE A 40 -0.73 4.47 -2.09
CA PHE A 40 -0.28 3.88 -0.83
C PHE A 40 0.41 2.58 -1.13
N ILE A 41 1.48 2.26 -0.41
CA ILE A 41 2.16 0.98 -0.53
C ILE A 41 2.21 0.27 0.81
N TRP A 42 2.12 -1.06 0.75
CA TRP A 42 2.13 -1.91 1.94
C TRP A 42 2.89 -3.19 1.66
N LYS A 43 3.91 -3.46 2.48
CA LYS A 43 4.64 -4.72 2.47
C LYS A 43 4.03 -5.64 3.51
N THR A 44 3.67 -6.84 3.09
CA THR A 44 3.01 -7.80 3.97
C THR A 44 3.37 -9.22 3.58
N SER A 45 3.29 -10.13 4.53
CA SER A 45 3.41 -11.57 4.27
C SER A 45 2.06 -12.21 3.93
N LYS A 46 0.98 -11.44 3.93
CA LYS A 46 -0.36 -11.94 3.63
C LYS A 46 -0.69 -11.76 2.17
N LEU A 47 -1.16 -12.84 1.54
CA LEU A 47 -1.69 -12.77 0.18
C LEU A 47 -3.13 -12.27 0.23
N ILE A 48 -3.41 -11.21 -0.53
CA ILE A 48 -4.79 -10.73 -0.71
C ILE A 48 -5.34 -11.41 -1.96
N ASP A 49 -6.21 -12.38 -1.76
CA ASP A 49 -6.80 -13.18 -2.84
C ASP A 49 -8.33 -13.06 -2.90
N TYR A 50 -8.85 -12.00 -2.32
CA TYR A 50 -10.27 -11.71 -2.26
C TYR A 50 -10.53 -10.23 -2.54
N ASP A 51 -11.77 -9.91 -2.89
CA ASP A 51 -12.16 -8.52 -3.15
C ASP A 51 -12.09 -7.70 -1.87
N ILE A 52 -11.39 -6.59 -1.93
CA ILE A 52 -11.32 -5.63 -0.84
C ILE A 52 -11.83 -4.28 -1.32
N LYS A 53 -12.50 -3.55 -0.43
CA LYS A 53 -13.11 -2.25 -0.76
C LYS A 53 -12.59 -1.12 0.11
N LYS A 54 -12.01 -1.45 1.26
CA LYS A 54 -11.55 -0.47 2.22
C LYS A 54 -10.23 -0.92 2.85
N VAL A 55 -9.33 0.04 3.02
CA VAL A 55 -8.04 -0.19 3.65
C VAL A 55 -7.88 0.80 4.79
N SER A 56 -7.38 0.33 5.92
CA SER A 56 -6.96 1.20 7.01
C SER A 56 -5.56 0.81 7.44
N GLY A 57 -4.80 1.78 7.88
CA GLY A 57 -3.43 1.55 8.32
C GLY A 57 -2.81 2.80 8.89
N ARG A 58 -1.56 2.67 9.33
CA ARG A 58 -0.79 3.77 9.86
C ARG A 58 0.28 4.18 8.85
N ILE A 59 0.47 5.48 8.66
CA ILE A 59 1.50 6.00 7.78
C ILE A 59 2.85 5.82 8.46
N LYS A 60 3.69 4.97 7.87
CA LYS A 60 5.05 4.70 8.34
C LYS A 60 6.05 5.67 7.75
N GLY A 61 5.83 6.10 6.51
CA GLY A 61 6.75 6.98 5.81
C GLY A 61 6.17 7.48 4.51
N LYS A 62 6.94 8.30 3.83
CA LYS A 62 6.62 8.85 2.52
C LYS A 62 7.81 8.64 1.61
N GLN A 63 7.53 8.35 0.33
CA GLN A 63 8.59 8.20 -0.66
C GLN A 63 8.12 8.71 -2.01
N VAL A 64 9.07 8.92 -2.91
CA VAL A 64 8.78 9.30 -4.29
C VAL A 64 9.23 8.17 -5.19
N TYR A 65 8.33 7.70 -6.04
CA TYR A 65 8.62 6.71 -7.07
C TYR A 65 8.79 7.43 -8.41
N GLU A 66 9.94 7.26 -9.04
CA GLU A 66 10.19 7.81 -10.37
C GLU A 66 9.56 6.91 -11.41
N SER A 67 8.42 7.33 -11.96
CA SER A 67 7.73 6.59 -12.99
C SER A 67 8.02 7.19 -14.38
N PHE A 68 7.63 6.46 -15.41
CA PHE A 68 7.76 6.90 -16.79
C PHE A 68 7.02 8.24 -17.05
N ASN A 69 5.92 8.46 -16.31
CA ASN A 69 5.09 9.67 -16.45
C ASN A 69 5.45 10.76 -15.43
N GLY A 70 6.57 10.63 -14.72
CA GLY A 70 7.01 11.58 -13.70
C GLY A 70 6.99 11.01 -12.29
N PRO A 71 7.33 11.82 -11.28
CA PRO A 71 7.38 11.34 -9.90
C PRO A 71 5.97 11.08 -9.34
N ILE A 72 5.83 9.98 -8.60
CA ILE A 72 4.62 9.63 -7.87
C ILE A 72 4.92 9.65 -6.39
N ASN A 73 4.19 10.46 -5.64
CA ASN A 73 4.30 10.49 -4.19
C ASN A 73 3.53 9.29 -3.61
N GLU A 74 4.23 8.45 -2.85
CA GLU A 74 3.67 7.26 -2.25
C GLU A 74 3.73 7.33 -0.73
N LEU A 75 2.64 6.92 -0.08
CA LEU A 75 2.57 6.80 1.36
C LEU A 75 2.79 5.35 1.75
N VAL A 76 3.80 5.10 2.58
CA VAL A 76 4.12 3.75 3.06
C VAL A 76 3.27 3.45 4.28
N LEU A 77 2.52 2.37 4.23
CA LEU A 77 1.61 1.95 5.30
C LEU A 77 2.18 0.78 6.10
N THR A 78 1.75 0.71 7.35
CA THR A 78 2.02 -0.42 8.24
C THR A 78 0.76 -0.68 9.09
N TYR A 79 0.67 -1.87 9.69
CA TYR A 79 -0.48 -2.29 10.50
C TYR A 79 -1.80 -2.14 9.76
N CYS A 80 -1.82 -2.57 8.49
CA CYS A 80 -3.00 -2.43 7.65
C CYS A 80 -4.06 -3.49 7.97
N ARG A 81 -5.33 -3.05 7.83
CA ARG A 81 -6.48 -3.94 7.80
C ARG A 81 -7.20 -3.70 6.48
N VAL A 82 -7.58 -4.79 5.81
CA VAL A 82 -8.27 -4.75 4.53
C VAL A 82 -9.63 -5.44 4.68
N ASN A 83 -10.64 -4.86 4.07
CA ASN A 83 -12.01 -5.37 4.11
C ASN A 83 -12.62 -5.43 2.72
#